data_2892d5dbe736296754b8e09391de42b6
#
_entry.id   2892d5dbe736296754b8e09391de42b6
#
_cell.length_a   1.000
_cell.length_b   1.000
_cell.length_c   1.000
_cell.angle_alpha   90.00
_cell.angle_beta   90.00
_cell.angle_gamma   90.00
#
_symmetry.space_group_name_H-M   'P 1'
#
loop_
_entity.id
_entity.type
_entity.pdbx_description
1 polymer ?
#
loop_
_entity_poly.entity_id
_entity_poly.type
_entity_poly.pdbx_seq_one_letter_code
_entity_poly.pdbx_strand_id
1 'polypeptide(L)'
;MIIVNQAKDMIVNFNNVESIDIVVDLDGTGKLPHEIYYETNSKREKLGTYSTEKRAKEVFNEIIKAYEKAGNLAFEINEDETEVKLTHNSNVFEMPEE
;
A
#
# COMPACT_ATOMS: atom_id res chain seq x y z
N MET A 1 -6.18 -7.25 -2.36
CA MET A 1 -5.92 -6.30 -1.26
C MET A 1 -6.48 -4.93 -1.60
N ILE A 2 -6.99 -4.26 -0.62
CA ILE A 2 -7.51 -2.90 -0.73
C ILE A 2 -6.62 -2.00 0.11
N ILE A 3 -6.27 -0.83 -0.41
CA ILE A 3 -5.53 0.18 0.36
C ILE A 3 -6.45 1.38 0.59
N VAL A 4 -6.52 1.82 1.86
CA VAL A 4 -7.17 3.07 2.23
C VAL A 4 -6.05 4.11 2.34
N ASN A 5 -6.18 5.22 1.63
CA ASN A 5 -5.14 6.24 1.62
C ASN A 5 -5.02 6.96 2.96
N GLN A 6 -3.94 7.73 3.13
CA GLN A 6 -3.65 8.41 4.40
C GLN A 6 -4.77 9.38 4.81
N ALA A 7 -5.36 10.08 3.86
CA ALA A 7 -6.44 11.02 4.13
C ALA A 7 -7.77 10.34 4.43
N LYS A 8 -7.87 9.04 4.20
CA LYS A 8 -9.07 8.22 4.41
C LYS A 8 -10.27 8.66 3.57
N ASP A 9 -10.00 9.21 2.40
CA ASP A 9 -11.03 9.63 1.47
C ASP A 9 -11.00 8.85 0.15
N MET A 10 -10.12 7.86 0.04
CA MET A 10 -10.01 7.07 -1.17
C MET A 10 -9.67 5.61 -0.83
N ILE A 11 -10.33 4.72 -1.53
CA ILE A 11 -10.07 3.28 -1.45
C ILE A 11 -9.52 2.84 -2.80
N VAL A 12 -8.38 2.15 -2.76
CA VAL A 12 -7.71 1.70 -3.97
C VAL A 12 -7.72 0.18 -4.02
N ASN A 13 -8.21 -0.39 -5.12
CA ASN A 13 -8.12 -1.82 -5.33
C ASN A 13 -6.72 -2.14 -5.85
N PHE A 14 -5.91 -2.74 -4.99
CA PHE A 14 -4.50 -3.01 -5.30
C PHE A 14 -4.32 -3.97 -6.47
N ASN A 15 -5.32 -4.78 -6.78
CA ASN A 15 -5.24 -5.68 -7.93
C ASN A 15 -5.19 -4.92 -9.26
N ASN A 16 -5.62 -3.66 -9.28
CA ASN A 16 -5.57 -2.81 -10.47
C ASN A 16 -4.34 -1.91 -10.51
N VAL A 17 -3.50 -1.98 -9.50
CA VAL A 17 -2.29 -1.16 -9.40
C VAL A 17 -1.15 -1.87 -10.11
N GLU A 18 -0.48 -1.16 -11.01
CA GLU A 18 0.68 -1.71 -11.70
C GLU A 18 1.96 -1.56 -10.90
N SER A 19 2.07 -0.45 -10.18
CA SER A 19 3.26 -0.20 -9.37
C SER A 19 2.96 0.74 -8.23
N ILE A 20 3.77 0.65 -7.18
CA ILE A 20 3.85 1.67 -6.15
C ILE A 20 5.28 2.18 -6.13
N ASP A 21 5.46 3.45 -5.83
CA ASP A 21 6.78 4.02 -5.73
C ASP A 21 6.85 5.06 -4.62
N ILE A 22 8.06 5.31 -4.19
CA ILE A 22 8.34 6.22 -3.11
C ILE A 22 9.17 7.37 -3.65
N VAL A 23 8.77 8.59 -3.29
CA VAL A 23 9.52 9.80 -3.63
C VAL A 23 10.13 10.31 -2.34
N VAL A 24 11.45 10.47 -2.31
CA VAL A 24 12.16 10.95 -1.13
C VAL A 24 13.00 12.16 -1.50
N ASP A 25 13.33 12.94 -0.49
CA ASP A 25 14.17 14.13 -0.67
C ASP A 25 15.65 13.70 -0.72
N LEU A 26 16.12 13.39 -1.93
CA LEU A 26 17.48 12.90 -2.13
C LEU A 26 18.54 13.97 -1.86
N ASP A 27 18.16 15.25 -1.95
CA ASP A 27 19.10 16.35 -1.76
C ASP A 27 19.30 16.70 -0.30
N GLY A 28 18.45 16.21 0.58
CA GLY A 28 18.49 16.55 1.98
C GLY A 28 18.15 18.01 2.25
N THR A 29 17.51 18.67 1.29
CA THR A 29 17.19 20.11 1.42
C THR A 29 15.91 20.37 2.22
N GLY A 30 15.13 19.33 2.46
CA GLY A 30 13.83 19.45 3.11
C GLY A 30 12.75 20.06 2.25
N LYS A 31 13.01 20.24 0.96
CA LYS A 31 12.06 20.87 0.04
C LYS A 31 11.07 19.90 -0.58
N LEU A 32 11.46 18.63 -0.71
CA LEU A 32 10.62 17.62 -1.32
C LEU A 32 10.00 16.76 -0.21
N PRO A 33 8.70 16.55 -0.26
CA PRO A 33 8.05 15.66 0.69
C PRO A 33 8.43 14.20 0.43
N HIS A 34 8.27 13.37 1.45
CA HIS A 34 8.46 11.93 1.33
C HIS A 34 7.10 11.31 1.09
N GLU A 35 6.83 10.93 -0.13
CA GLU A 35 5.50 10.52 -0.55
C GLU A 35 5.48 9.11 -1.14
N ILE A 36 4.36 8.44 -0.98
CA ILE A 36 4.12 7.14 -1.60
C ILE A 36 3.00 7.31 -2.61
N TYR A 37 3.26 6.85 -3.84
CA TYR A 37 2.33 6.94 -4.96
C TYR A 37 1.99 5.56 -5.48
N TYR A 38 0.85 5.45 -6.15
CA TYR A 38 0.53 4.27 -6.94
C TYR A 38 0.25 4.69 -8.37
N GLU A 39 0.44 3.76 -9.29
CA GLU A 39 0.16 3.97 -10.70
C GLU A 39 -0.75 2.88 -11.24
N THR A 40 -1.67 3.30 -12.10
CA THR A 40 -2.47 2.42 -12.94
C THR A 40 -2.21 2.81 -14.38
N ASN A 41 -2.86 2.13 -15.34
CA ASN A 41 -2.71 2.46 -16.77
C ASN A 41 -2.98 3.92 -17.10
N SER A 42 -3.86 4.55 -16.34
CA SER A 42 -4.38 5.86 -16.71
C SER A 42 -4.02 6.98 -15.77
N LYS A 43 -3.46 6.67 -14.58
CA LYS A 43 -3.20 7.72 -13.60
C LYS A 43 -2.15 7.34 -12.58
N ARG A 44 -1.62 8.38 -11.94
CA ARG A 44 -0.70 8.27 -10.82
C ARG A 44 -1.24 9.14 -9.70
N GLU A 45 -1.42 8.57 -8.51
CA GLU A 45 -1.97 9.31 -7.38
C GLU A 45 -1.21 8.98 -6.09
N LYS A 46 -1.26 9.94 -5.18
CA LYS A 46 -0.58 9.84 -3.89
C LYS A 46 -1.41 9.04 -2.90
N LEU A 47 -0.75 8.11 -2.21
CA LEU A 47 -1.34 7.36 -1.11
C LEU A 47 -1.08 8.03 0.23
N GLY A 48 0.06 8.65 0.41
CA GLY A 48 0.37 9.31 1.68
C GLY A 48 1.66 10.11 1.65
N THR A 49 1.83 10.97 2.66
CA THR A 49 3.00 11.81 2.85
C THR A 49 3.52 11.62 4.28
N TYR A 50 4.83 11.47 4.42
CA TYR A 50 5.45 11.22 5.71
C TYR A 50 6.58 12.22 5.96
N SER A 51 6.84 12.50 7.23
CA SER A 51 7.78 13.57 7.59
C SER A 51 9.24 13.19 7.40
N THR A 52 9.57 11.91 7.39
CA THR A 52 10.96 11.46 7.23
C THR A 52 11.05 10.38 6.15
N GLU A 53 12.23 10.28 5.54
CA GLU A 53 12.51 9.22 4.59
C GLU A 53 12.39 7.86 5.25
N LYS A 54 12.90 7.74 6.48
CA LYS A 54 12.82 6.49 7.22
C LYS A 54 11.39 6.02 7.37
N ARG A 55 10.50 6.92 7.78
CA ARG A 55 9.10 6.55 7.99
C ARG A 55 8.42 6.17 6.68
N ALA A 56 8.68 6.93 5.62
CA ALA A 56 8.12 6.61 4.31
C ALA A 56 8.55 5.22 3.84
N LYS A 57 9.82 4.89 4.03
CA LYS A 57 10.33 3.56 3.67
C LYS A 57 9.73 2.46 4.53
N GLU A 58 9.52 2.72 5.81
CA GLU A 58 8.86 1.76 6.69
C GLU A 58 7.45 1.46 6.21
N VAL A 59 6.68 2.51 5.88
CA VAL A 59 5.32 2.35 5.39
C VAL A 59 5.32 1.60 4.07
N PHE A 60 6.22 1.95 3.18
CA PHE A 60 6.36 1.26 1.90
C PHE A 60 6.60 -0.24 2.11
N ASN A 61 7.48 -0.61 3.02
CA ASN A 61 7.73 -2.00 3.36
C ASN A 61 6.52 -2.68 4.00
N GLU A 62 5.76 -1.95 4.79
CA GLU A 62 4.52 -2.47 5.38
C GLU A 62 3.51 -2.83 4.30
N ILE A 63 3.41 -2.00 3.25
CA ILE A 63 2.54 -2.29 2.11
C ILE A 63 2.99 -3.57 1.40
N ILE A 64 4.30 -3.70 1.16
CA ILE A 64 4.85 -4.89 0.51
C ILE A 64 4.54 -6.14 1.30
N LYS A 65 4.75 -6.09 2.62
CA LYS A 65 4.48 -7.24 3.49
C LYS A 65 2.99 -7.58 3.52
N ALA A 66 2.14 -6.58 3.55
CA ALA A 66 0.70 -6.81 3.51
C ALA A 66 0.27 -7.46 2.21
N TYR A 67 0.86 -7.02 1.11
CA TYR A 67 0.57 -7.59 -0.20
C TYR A 67 1.03 -9.04 -0.29
N GLU A 68 2.22 -9.34 0.17
CA GLU A 68 2.74 -10.71 0.19
C GLU A 68 1.85 -11.62 1.03
N LYS A 69 1.44 -11.13 2.20
CA LYS A 69 0.57 -11.90 3.09
C LYS A 69 -0.78 -12.15 2.45
N ALA A 70 -1.35 -11.15 1.78
CA ALA A 70 -2.63 -11.29 1.10
C ALA A 70 -2.54 -12.33 -0.03
N GLY A 71 -1.42 -12.31 -0.76
CA GLY A 71 -1.19 -13.29 -1.82
C GLY A 71 -1.05 -14.70 -1.28
N ASN A 72 -0.33 -14.86 -0.17
CA ASN A 72 -0.18 -16.16 0.48
C ASN A 72 -1.49 -16.67 1.02
N LEU A 73 -2.29 -15.79 1.62
CA LEU A 73 -3.61 -16.17 2.12
C LEU A 73 -4.53 -16.62 0.97
N ALA A 74 -4.48 -15.91 -0.14
CA ALA A 74 -5.28 -16.29 -1.29
C ALA A 74 -4.89 -17.67 -1.81
N PHE A 75 -3.60 -17.99 -1.79
CA PHE A 75 -3.10 -19.29 -2.20
C PHE A 75 -3.60 -20.41 -1.27
N GLU A 76 -3.57 -20.16 0.02
CA GLU A 76 -4.06 -21.12 1.02
C GLU A 76 -5.55 -21.37 0.87
N ILE A 77 -6.31 -20.32 0.56
CA ILE A 77 -7.75 -20.43 0.35
C ILE A 77 -8.06 -21.39 -0.80
N ASN A 78 -7.27 -21.37 -1.86
CA ASN A 78 -7.46 -22.23 -2.99
C ASN A 78 -7.29 -23.71 -2.64
N GLU A 79 -6.51 -24.02 -1.64
CA GLU A 79 -6.31 -25.38 -1.16
C GLU A 79 -7.38 -25.80 -0.16
N ASP A 80 -7.93 -24.85 0.58
CA ASP A 80 -8.95 -25.12 1.59
C ASP A 80 -10.19 -24.29 1.32
N GLU A 81 -11.10 -24.87 0.59
CA GLU A 81 -12.31 -24.20 0.11
C GLU A 81 -13.19 -23.66 1.23
N THR A 82 -13.12 -24.25 2.41
CA THR A 82 -14.01 -23.84 3.50
C THR A 82 -13.62 -22.51 4.10
N GLU A 83 -12.39 -22.08 3.92
CA GLU A 83 -11.85 -20.88 4.54
C GLU A 83 -11.92 -19.64 3.67
N VAL A 84 -12.40 -19.76 2.44
CA VAL A 84 -12.39 -18.65 1.47
C VAL A 84 -13.05 -17.40 2.02
N LYS A 85 -14.16 -17.56 2.70
CA LYS A 85 -14.92 -16.40 3.19
C LYS A 85 -14.25 -15.67 4.34
N LEU A 86 -13.43 -16.37 5.12
CA LEU A 86 -12.84 -15.81 6.34
C LEU A 86 -11.66 -14.91 6.07
N THR A 87 -10.97 -15.13 4.96
CA THR A 87 -9.72 -14.43 4.69
C THR A 87 -9.90 -13.14 3.92
N HIS A 88 -11.06 -12.90 3.32
CA HIS A 88 -11.30 -11.69 2.56
C HIS A 88 -11.16 -10.42 3.40
N ASN A 89 -11.55 -10.48 4.67
CA ASN A 89 -11.52 -9.31 5.54
C ASN A 89 -10.11 -8.92 5.99
N SER A 90 -9.12 -9.78 5.79
CA SER A 90 -7.76 -9.49 6.20
C SER A 90 -6.96 -8.75 5.11
N ASN A 91 -7.58 -8.45 3.98
CA ASN A 91 -6.91 -7.84 2.83
C ASN A 91 -7.14 -6.34 2.72
N VAL A 92 -7.17 -5.67 3.85
CA VAL A 92 -7.29 -4.22 3.89
C VAL A 92 -6.05 -3.65 4.55
N PHE A 93 -5.38 -2.75 3.87
CA PHE A 93 -4.26 -2.02 4.42
C PHE A 93 -4.63 -0.54 4.54
N GLU A 94 -4.56 0.00 5.75
CA GLU A 94 -4.76 1.42 5.96
C GLU A 94 -3.42 2.11 6.04
N MET A 95 -3.24 3.14 5.22
CA MET A 95 -2.01 3.94 5.28
C MET A 95 -1.94 4.62 6.64
N PRO A 96 -0.80 4.49 7.35
CA PRO A 96 -0.63 5.19 8.63
C PRO A 96 -0.74 6.70 8.47
N GLU A 97 -1.24 7.37 9.51
CA GLU A 97 -1.36 8.82 9.48
C GLU A 97 0.00 9.50 9.58
N GLU A 98 0.93 8.87 10.25
CA GLU A 98 2.30 9.38 10.41
C GLU A 98 3.32 8.26 10.28
#